data_a27e86ea0f1b1068e355f5ad9359172f
#
_entry.id   a27e86ea0f1b1068e355f5ad9359172f
#
_cell.length_a   1.000
_cell.length_b   1.000
_cell.length_c   1.000
_cell.angle_alpha   90.00
_cell.angle_beta   90.00
_cell.angle_gamma   90.00
#
_symmetry.space_group_name_H-M   'P 1'
#
loop_
_entity.id
_entity.type
_entity.pdbx_description
1 polymer ?
#
loop_
_entity_poly.entity_id
_entity_poly.type
_entity_poly.pdbx_seq_one_letter_code
_entity_poly.pdbx_strand_id
1 'polypeptide(L)'
;MSVTNNTKNPEVILIGAGIMSATLAIFLTELMPDVSITIFERLYKPAEESSDAWNNAGTGHSAFCELNYTTLKEDGTIDILKAIKIASQFEMSKQFWAYLVQQKYISSPKKFINHVPHISFVWGDENVNFLKKCVTQNVCHHTNFASY
;
A
#
# COMPACT_ATOMS: atom_id res chain seq x y z
N MET A 1 -15.39 28.79 -41.66
CA MET A 1 -16.12 28.24 -40.51
C MET A 1 -15.09 27.67 -39.58
N SER A 2 -14.73 28.35 -38.46
CA SER A 2 -13.85 27.79 -37.46
C SER A 2 -14.67 26.90 -36.55
N VAL A 3 -14.36 25.60 -36.57
CA VAL A 3 -14.93 24.67 -35.60
C VAL A 3 -14.19 24.93 -34.28
N THR A 4 -14.82 25.68 -33.38
CA THR A 4 -14.37 25.76 -32.00
C THR A 4 -14.64 24.40 -31.36
N ASN A 5 -13.62 23.54 -31.28
CA ASN A 5 -13.65 22.37 -30.43
C ASN A 5 -13.76 22.88 -28.98
N ASN A 6 -14.97 22.94 -28.49
CA ASN A 6 -15.25 23.19 -27.07
C ASN A 6 -15.01 21.86 -26.34
N THR A 7 -13.74 21.46 -26.19
CA THR A 7 -13.37 20.32 -25.35
C THR A 7 -13.61 20.75 -23.90
N LYS A 8 -14.75 20.37 -23.34
CA LYS A 8 -14.94 20.46 -21.88
C LYS A 8 -13.81 19.73 -21.20
N ASN A 9 -13.19 20.37 -20.23
CA ASN A 9 -12.21 19.71 -19.37
C ASN A 9 -12.85 18.45 -18.78
N PRO A 10 -12.13 17.35 -18.68
CA PRO A 10 -12.66 16.14 -18.08
C PRO A 10 -13.07 16.41 -16.63
N GLU A 11 -14.24 15.93 -16.27
CA GLU A 11 -14.78 16.03 -14.92
C GLU A 11 -14.84 14.63 -14.29
N VAL A 12 -14.29 14.51 -13.08
CA VAL A 12 -14.24 13.25 -12.32
C VAL A 12 -14.92 13.44 -10.97
N ILE A 13 -15.81 12.52 -10.63
CA ILE A 13 -16.47 12.47 -9.33
C ILE A 13 -15.93 11.25 -8.58
N LEU A 14 -15.42 11.48 -7.35
CA LEU A 14 -14.96 10.44 -6.44
C LEU A 14 -15.93 10.35 -5.26
N ILE A 15 -16.35 9.14 -4.92
CA ILE A 15 -17.26 8.89 -3.80
C ILE A 15 -16.49 8.32 -2.63
N GLY A 16 -16.51 9.02 -1.50
CA GLY A 16 -15.73 8.75 -0.29
C GLY A 16 -14.38 9.45 -0.31
N ALA A 17 -13.98 10.07 0.80
CA ALA A 17 -12.73 10.78 0.95
C ALA A 17 -11.71 9.98 1.78
N GLY A 18 -11.62 8.68 1.54
CA GLY A 18 -10.59 7.81 2.10
C GLY A 18 -9.30 7.81 1.28
N ILE A 19 -8.32 7.01 1.71
CA ILE A 19 -6.99 6.92 1.10
C ILE A 19 -7.03 6.58 -0.39
N MET A 20 -7.97 5.77 -0.84
CA MET A 20 -8.09 5.38 -2.25
C MET A 20 -8.46 6.57 -3.12
N SER A 21 -9.49 7.33 -2.75
CA SER A 21 -9.89 8.53 -3.49
C SER A 21 -8.81 9.61 -3.45
N ALA A 22 -8.16 9.81 -2.32
CA ALA A 22 -7.06 10.77 -2.18
C ALA A 22 -5.89 10.40 -3.12
N THR A 23 -5.48 9.13 -3.15
CA THR A 23 -4.43 8.64 -4.03
C THR A 23 -4.81 8.80 -5.50
N LEU A 24 -6.02 8.38 -5.87
CA LEU A 24 -6.51 8.49 -7.24
C LEU A 24 -6.61 9.96 -7.70
N ALA A 25 -7.09 10.85 -6.83
CA ALA A 25 -7.18 12.28 -7.14
C ALA A 25 -5.79 12.86 -7.47
N ILE A 26 -4.77 12.53 -6.68
CA ILE A 26 -3.39 12.98 -6.96
C ILE A 26 -2.91 12.44 -8.31
N PHE A 27 -3.08 11.13 -8.59
CA PHE A 27 -2.68 10.56 -9.88
C PHE A 27 -3.39 11.25 -11.06
N LEU A 28 -4.69 11.49 -10.93
CA LEU A 28 -5.46 12.17 -11.97
C LEU A 28 -4.97 13.62 -12.20
N THR A 29 -4.69 14.35 -11.12
CA THR A 29 -4.17 15.72 -11.22
C THR A 29 -2.79 15.77 -11.89
N GLU A 30 -1.92 14.80 -11.60
CA GLU A 30 -0.59 14.72 -12.20
C GLU A 30 -0.63 14.31 -13.69
N LEU A 31 -1.53 13.38 -14.04
CA LEU A 31 -1.63 12.86 -15.41
C LEU A 31 -2.48 13.74 -16.33
N MET A 32 -3.44 14.46 -15.75
CA MET A 32 -4.39 15.33 -16.46
C MET A 32 -4.52 16.66 -15.72
N PRO A 33 -3.59 17.62 -15.93
CA PRO A 33 -3.56 18.87 -15.18
C PRO A 33 -4.85 19.71 -15.28
N ASP A 34 -5.62 19.53 -16.36
CA ASP A 34 -6.86 20.25 -16.60
C ASP A 34 -8.10 19.52 -16.05
N VAL A 35 -7.93 18.40 -15.33
CA VAL A 35 -9.06 17.64 -14.77
C VAL A 35 -9.72 18.40 -13.63
N SER A 36 -11.04 18.45 -13.64
CA SER A 36 -11.84 18.90 -12.49
C SER A 36 -12.21 17.69 -11.63
N ILE A 37 -11.83 17.70 -10.35
CA ILE A 37 -12.11 16.60 -9.44
C ILE A 37 -13.00 17.08 -8.31
N THR A 38 -14.14 16.39 -8.13
CA THR A 38 -15.05 16.61 -7.00
C THR A 38 -15.09 15.34 -6.15
N ILE A 39 -14.82 15.47 -4.85
CA ILE A 39 -14.88 14.36 -3.89
C ILE A 39 -16.09 14.56 -2.99
N PHE A 40 -17.01 13.60 -2.98
CA PHE A 40 -18.14 13.57 -2.06
C PHE A 40 -17.84 12.66 -0.88
N GLU A 41 -17.98 13.19 0.34
CA GLU A 41 -17.82 12.45 1.58
C GLU A 41 -19.12 12.48 2.38
N ARG A 42 -19.51 11.33 2.89
CA ARG A 42 -20.71 11.17 3.72
C ARG A 42 -20.51 11.67 5.15
N LEU A 43 -19.28 11.51 5.66
CA LEU A 43 -18.92 11.86 7.01
C LEU A 43 -18.46 13.33 7.11
N TYR A 44 -18.30 13.84 8.30
CA TYR A 44 -17.95 15.25 8.53
C TYR A 44 -16.51 15.59 8.16
N LYS A 45 -15.62 14.59 8.12
CA LYS A 45 -14.21 14.76 7.76
C LYS A 45 -13.75 13.65 6.83
N PRO A 46 -12.70 13.88 6.04
CA PRO A 46 -12.07 12.81 5.28
C PRO A 46 -11.41 11.77 6.20
N ALA A 47 -11.35 10.53 5.74
CA ALA A 47 -10.67 9.41 6.37
C ALA A 47 -11.25 8.95 7.72
N GLU A 48 -12.50 9.25 8.04
CA GLU A 48 -13.15 8.85 9.31
C GLU A 48 -13.71 7.41 9.31
N GLU A 49 -13.57 6.65 8.23
CA GLU A 49 -14.03 5.24 8.17
C GLU A 49 -12.83 4.28 8.06
N SER A 50 -12.75 3.48 7.01
CA SER A 50 -11.71 2.46 6.84
C SER A 50 -10.28 3.01 6.80
N SER A 51 -10.09 4.29 6.54
CA SER A 51 -8.78 4.96 6.60
C SER A 51 -8.46 5.56 7.97
N ASP A 52 -9.38 5.50 8.92
CA ASP A 52 -9.14 5.96 10.30
C ASP A 52 -8.18 5.03 11.03
N ALA A 53 -7.34 5.60 11.91
CA ALA A 53 -6.34 4.86 12.66
C ALA A 53 -6.92 3.78 13.59
N TRP A 54 -8.16 3.93 14.05
CA TRP A 54 -8.85 2.95 14.88
C TRP A 54 -9.56 1.85 14.09
N ASN A 55 -9.78 2.07 12.79
CA ASN A 55 -10.41 1.12 11.89
C ASN A 55 -9.42 0.43 10.96
N ASN A 56 -8.15 0.81 11.00
CA ASN A 56 -7.09 0.31 10.13
C ASN A 56 -5.83 0.02 10.93
N ALA A 57 -5.22 -1.13 10.72
CA ALA A 57 -3.97 -1.50 11.40
C ALA A 57 -2.80 -0.56 11.04
N GLY A 58 -2.90 0.17 9.93
CA GLY A 58 -1.90 1.14 9.49
C GLY A 58 -0.53 0.53 9.20
N THR A 59 -0.48 -0.77 8.89
CA THR A 59 0.79 -1.48 8.66
C THR A 59 1.14 -1.51 7.18
N GLY A 60 2.30 -0.96 6.84
CA GLY A 60 2.96 -1.25 5.58
C GLY A 60 3.98 -2.36 5.77
N HIS A 61 3.86 -3.46 5.02
CA HIS A 61 4.77 -4.60 5.14
C HIS A 61 5.00 -5.29 3.80
N SER A 62 6.15 -5.96 3.70
CA SER A 62 6.54 -6.67 2.49
C SER A 62 5.97 -8.09 2.39
N ALA A 63 5.06 -8.50 3.27
CA ALA A 63 4.36 -9.78 3.29
C ALA A 63 5.22 -11.04 3.55
N PHE A 64 6.54 -10.93 3.64
CA PHE A 64 7.42 -12.12 3.76
C PHE A 64 7.34 -12.83 5.10
N CYS A 65 6.85 -12.19 6.14
CA CYS A 65 6.68 -12.80 7.45
C CYS A 65 5.20 -13.07 7.78
N GLU A 66 4.31 -12.89 6.82
CA GLU A 66 2.89 -13.16 6.97
C GLU A 66 2.58 -14.59 6.60
N LEU A 67 2.23 -15.41 7.58
CA LEU A 67 1.93 -16.83 7.37
C LEU A 67 0.76 -17.07 6.40
N ASN A 68 -0.14 -16.10 6.27
CA ASN A 68 -1.28 -16.16 5.35
C ASN A 68 -0.89 -15.98 3.86
N TYR A 69 0.32 -15.52 3.57
CA TYR A 69 0.81 -15.32 2.21
C TYR A 69 1.84 -16.35 1.78
N THR A 70 2.22 -17.23 2.71
CA THR A 70 3.22 -18.27 2.50
C THR A 70 2.60 -19.61 2.88
N THR A 71 2.05 -20.35 1.92
CA THR A 71 1.38 -21.63 2.17
C THR A 71 2.31 -22.80 1.91
N LEU A 72 2.20 -23.84 2.75
CA LEU A 72 2.93 -25.09 2.54
C LEU A 72 2.25 -25.87 1.41
N LYS A 73 3.02 -26.25 0.39
CA LYS A 73 2.56 -27.11 -0.71
C LYS A 73 2.64 -28.59 -0.33
N GLU A 74 1.98 -29.44 -1.10
CA GLU A 74 1.99 -30.91 -0.89
C GLU A 74 3.40 -31.50 -1.01
N ASP A 75 4.28 -30.92 -1.82
CA ASP A 75 5.68 -31.31 -1.99
C ASP A 75 6.59 -30.86 -0.82
N GLY A 76 6.04 -30.19 0.17
CA GLY A 76 6.75 -29.66 1.33
C GLY A 76 7.49 -28.35 1.09
N THR A 77 7.38 -27.75 -0.09
CA THR A 77 7.89 -26.41 -0.40
C THR A 77 6.90 -25.32 0.04
N ILE A 78 7.37 -24.09 0.16
CA ILE A 78 6.51 -22.95 0.52
C ILE A 78 6.17 -22.16 -0.73
N ASP A 79 4.88 -21.89 -0.95
CA ASP A 79 4.44 -20.98 -1.99
C ASP A 79 4.64 -19.54 -1.55
N ILE A 80 5.42 -18.79 -2.32
CA ILE A 80 5.76 -17.38 -2.04
C ILE A 80 5.21 -16.40 -3.06
N LEU A 81 4.49 -16.87 -4.07
CA LEU A 81 4.03 -16.02 -5.17
C LEU A 81 3.13 -14.87 -4.67
N LYS A 82 2.24 -15.16 -3.72
CA LYS A 82 1.38 -14.15 -3.11
C LYS A 82 2.20 -13.13 -2.31
N ALA A 83 3.17 -13.59 -1.54
CA ALA A 83 4.06 -12.72 -0.77
C ALA A 83 4.88 -11.80 -1.69
N ILE A 84 5.45 -12.32 -2.77
CA ILE A 84 6.18 -11.53 -3.77
C ILE A 84 5.28 -10.45 -4.40
N LYS A 85 4.05 -10.81 -4.78
CA LYS A 85 3.10 -9.85 -5.35
C LYS A 85 2.81 -8.69 -4.37
N ILE A 86 2.55 -8.99 -3.11
CA ILE A 86 2.26 -7.97 -2.09
C ILE A 86 3.51 -7.13 -1.79
N ALA A 87 4.69 -7.76 -1.71
CA ALA A 87 5.95 -7.03 -1.57
C ALA A 87 6.16 -6.03 -2.71
N SER A 88 5.95 -6.45 -3.95
CA SER A 88 6.06 -5.56 -5.12
C SER A 88 5.08 -4.39 -5.05
N GLN A 89 3.85 -4.62 -4.62
CA GLN A 89 2.86 -3.55 -4.43
C GLN A 89 3.28 -2.57 -3.33
N PHE A 90 3.86 -3.07 -2.26
CA PHE A 90 4.39 -2.22 -1.18
C PHE A 90 5.56 -1.36 -1.66
N GLU A 91 6.50 -1.94 -2.44
CA GLU A 91 7.60 -1.18 -3.03
C GLU A 91 7.10 -0.07 -3.98
N MET A 92 6.08 -0.34 -4.78
CA MET A 92 5.42 0.70 -5.61
C MET A 92 4.79 1.79 -4.75
N SER A 93 4.14 1.43 -3.65
CA SER A 93 3.56 2.40 -2.71
C SER A 93 4.64 3.30 -2.09
N LYS A 94 5.80 2.74 -1.73
CA LYS A 94 6.94 3.53 -1.23
C LYS A 94 7.48 4.52 -2.27
N GLN A 95 7.55 4.12 -3.54
CA GLN A 95 7.94 5.03 -4.63
C GLN A 95 6.96 6.19 -4.77
N PHE A 96 5.66 5.90 -4.74
CA PHE A 96 4.63 6.94 -4.77
C PHE A 96 4.74 7.89 -3.57
N TRP A 97 4.92 7.38 -2.36
CA TRP A 97 5.11 8.22 -1.18
C TRP A 97 6.38 9.07 -1.25
N ALA A 98 7.47 8.52 -1.77
CA ALA A 98 8.69 9.29 -2.02
C ALA A 98 8.44 10.44 -3.00
N TYR A 99 7.67 10.19 -4.06
CA TYR A 99 7.23 11.21 -5.00
C TYR A 99 6.41 12.31 -4.30
N LEU A 100 5.44 11.96 -3.47
CA LEU A 100 4.63 12.94 -2.72
C LEU A 100 5.48 13.85 -1.82
N VAL A 101 6.51 13.29 -1.20
CA VAL A 101 7.46 14.05 -0.39
C VAL A 101 8.32 14.96 -1.27
N GLN A 102 8.82 14.45 -2.39
CA GLN A 102 9.62 15.22 -3.35
C GLN A 102 8.83 16.40 -3.93
N GLN A 103 7.57 16.20 -4.28
CA GLN A 103 6.66 17.25 -4.77
C GLN A 103 6.12 18.16 -3.66
N LYS A 104 6.50 17.91 -2.39
CA LYS A 104 6.06 18.67 -1.21
C LYS A 104 4.57 18.58 -0.88
N TYR A 105 3.86 17.61 -1.41
CA TYR A 105 2.50 17.27 -0.96
C TYR A 105 2.52 16.81 0.51
N ILE A 106 3.57 16.12 0.90
CA ILE A 106 3.84 15.71 2.28
C ILE A 106 5.22 16.25 2.68
N SER A 107 5.29 16.91 3.83
CA SER A 107 6.51 17.60 4.25
C SER A 107 7.63 16.67 4.74
N SER A 108 7.31 15.46 5.17
CA SER A 108 8.31 14.49 5.67
C SER A 108 7.71 13.09 5.74
N PRO A 109 8.44 12.04 5.34
CA PRO A 109 7.98 10.67 5.49
C PRO A 109 7.75 10.27 6.95
N LYS A 110 8.47 10.84 7.90
CA LYS A 110 8.31 10.59 9.35
C LYS A 110 6.94 10.96 9.91
N LYS A 111 6.13 11.71 9.14
CA LYS A 111 4.77 12.08 9.57
C LYS A 111 3.74 10.96 9.36
N PHE A 112 4.03 10.00 8.51
CA PHE A 112 3.07 8.95 8.16
C PHE A 112 3.66 7.55 8.12
N ILE A 113 4.99 7.39 8.07
CA ILE A 113 5.63 6.08 8.05
C ILE A 113 6.72 6.01 9.11
N ASN A 114 6.65 5.00 9.96
CA ASN A 114 7.61 4.76 11.03
C ASN A 114 8.11 3.32 10.90
N HIS A 115 9.43 3.13 10.96
CA HIS A 115 10.01 1.81 10.98
C HIS A 115 9.79 1.16 12.35
N VAL A 116 9.19 -0.02 12.34
CA VAL A 116 9.00 -0.85 13.54
C VAL A 116 9.52 -2.26 13.27
N PRO A 117 10.07 -2.97 14.28
CA PRO A 117 10.44 -4.36 14.12
C PRO A 117 9.23 -5.21 13.79
N HIS A 118 9.37 -6.11 12.81
CA HIS A 118 8.35 -7.13 12.58
C HIS A 118 8.55 -8.27 13.58
N ILE A 119 7.47 -8.66 14.26
CA ILE A 119 7.49 -9.76 15.22
C ILE A 119 6.33 -10.71 14.88
N SER A 120 6.66 -11.98 14.67
CA SER A 120 5.67 -13.05 14.52
C SER A 120 5.73 -13.97 15.74
N PHE A 121 4.59 -14.25 16.32
CA PHE A 121 4.46 -15.18 17.43
C PHE A 121 3.64 -16.40 16.99
N VAL A 122 4.18 -17.58 17.22
CA VAL A 122 3.51 -18.85 16.92
C VAL A 122 3.66 -19.82 18.10
N TRP A 123 2.71 -20.74 18.24
CA TRP A 123 2.78 -21.81 19.24
C TRP A 123 2.40 -23.16 18.61
N GLY A 124 2.81 -24.24 19.28
CA GLY A 124 2.68 -25.63 18.79
C GLY A 124 3.79 -26.01 17.82
N ASP A 125 4.22 -27.27 17.91
CA ASP A 125 5.39 -27.77 17.16
C ASP A 125 5.23 -27.65 15.65
N GLU A 126 4.04 -27.82 15.14
CA GLU A 126 3.72 -27.71 13.72
C GLU A 126 3.99 -26.28 13.21
N ASN A 127 3.46 -25.27 13.89
CA ASN A 127 3.63 -23.86 13.52
C ASN A 127 5.09 -23.41 13.70
N VAL A 128 5.75 -23.88 14.76
CA VAL A 128 7.18 -23.59 14.99
C VAL A 128 8.04 -24.18 13.87
N ASN A 129 7.77 -25.43 13.47
CA ASN A 129 8.49 -26.08 12.38
C ASN A 129 8.21 -25.44 11.03
N PHE A 130 6.98 -25.00 10.79
CA PHE A 130 6.63 -24.22 9.60
C PHE A 130 7.42 -22.90 9.54
N LEU A 131 7.42 -22.13 10.63
CA LEU A 131 8.16 -20.85 10.68
C LEU A 131 9.67 -21.06 10.47
N LYS A 132 10.25 -22.11 11.06
CA LYS A 132 11.66 -22.49 10.82
C LYS A 132 11.92 -22.77 9.34
N LYS A 133 11.02 -23.49 8.65
CA LYS A 133 11.14 -23.73 7.21
C LYS A 133 11.08 -22.44 6.39
N CYS A 134 10.18 -21.51 6.73
CA CYS A 134 10.10 -20.20 6.09
C CYS A 134 11.44 -19.44 6.17
N VAL A 135 12.08 -19.47 7.34
CA VAL A 135 13.39 -18.84 7.55
C VAL A 135 14.50 -19.54 6.75
N THR A 136 14.57 -20.87 6.81
CA THR A 136 15.62 -21.65 6.13
C THR A 136 15.53 -21.62 4.60
N GLN A 137 14.33 -21.49 4.04
CA GLN A 137 14.12 -21.35 2.59
C GLN A 137 14.31 -19.93 2.09
N ASN A 138 14.89 -19.03 2.91
CA ASN A 138 15.09 -17.61 2.60
C ASN A 138 13.81 -16.84 2.23
N VAL A 139 12.65 -17.36 2.55
CA VAL A 139 11.39 -16.66 2.32
C VAL A 139 11.34 -15.36 3.12
N CYS A 140 11.99 -15.33 4.28
CA CYS A 140 12.10 -14.14 5.14
C CYS A 140 13.37 -13.31 4.87
N HIS A 141 14.33 -13.77 4.07
CA HIS A 141 15.62 -13.10 3.86
C HIS A 141 15.70 -12.23 2.61
N HIS A 142 14.72 -12.28 1.71
CA HIS A 142 14.68 -11.39 0.54
C HIS A 142 14.29 -9.94 0.87
N THR A 143 14.12 -9.63 2.13
CA THR A 143 14.01 -8.26 2.61
C THR A 143 15.38 -7.75 3.03
N ASN A 144 16.25 -7.43 2.09
CA ASN A 144 17.24 -6.40 2.35
C ASN A 144 16.44 -5.11 2.59
N PHE A 145 16.03 -4.91 3.84
CA PHE A 145 15.63 -3.59 4.30
C PHE A 145 16.87 -2.72 4.21
N ALA A 146 17.02 -2.03 3.10
CA ALA A 146 17.88 -0.88 3.07
C ALA A 146 17.35 0.06 4.15
N SER A 147 18.08 0.16 5.24
CA SER A 147 17.92 1.22 6.22
C SER A 147 18.22 2.53 5.50
N TYR A 148 17.19 3.30 5.24
CA TYR A 148 17.29 4.69 4.82
C TYR A 148 17.23 5.59 6.05
#